data_3425ab3a411612d880a5dd0f4882d120
#
_entry.id   3425ab3a411612d880a5dd0f4882d120
#
_cell.length_a   1.000
_cell.length_b   1.000
_cell.length_c   1.000
_cell.angle_alpha   90.00
_cell.angle_beta   90.00
_cell.angle_gamma   90.00
#
_symmetry.space_group_name_H-M   'P 1'
#
loop_
_entity.id
_entity.type
_entity.pdbx_description
1 polymer ?
#
loop_
_entity_poly.entity_id
_entity_poly.type
_entity_poly.pdbx_seq_one_letter_code
_entity_poly.pdbx_strand_id
1 'polypeptide(L)'
;MTQEQLTLDENLNKVGEGKKVEMSGEHSSQIKKIISAVKERNIQNIFFVACGGSMASLSFGEYFISKETNVPSYVFTSNEFIHRNPKGLNENSLVVVRSHSGNTPETVEAASFARGKGALTVAISLLVDSPLCKEAEYTMHYNYKDDSNAIDCEVGMFYTFIFELLQVLSPNEKYSRVLNQLSNLDELLAKNIKLFSIAGDEFGKKYKRENIIYTMASGAYIHHAYSFTSCLLMEMLWIHSNAIHSGEFFHGPFEITDYDVPFLVILGDGPSRPLDQRALDFVRKFSDKVEVVDIETLNYEGIDEDLKEYFGPALTGAVLRVYADGLAEHTGHPLSVRRYMWKMEY
;
A
#
# COMPACT_ATOMS: atom_id res chain seq x y z
N MET A 1 -1.19 10.20 -27.59
CA MET A 1 -0.33 9.40 -26.70
C MET A 1 0.71 10.33 -26.12
N THR A 2 0.75 10.49 -24.84
CA THR A 2 1.75 11.30 -24.12
C THR A 2 3.07 10.52 -24.05
N GLN A 3 4.18 11.21 -23.82
CA GLN A 3 5.50 10.60 -23.69
C GLN A 3 5.56 9.59 -22.52
N GLU A 4 4.69 9.77 -21.49
CA GLU A 4 4.52 8.83 -20.37
C GLU A 4 3.78 7.54 -20.77
N GLN A 5 2.83 7.60 -21.71
CA GLN A 5 2.15 6.41 -22.24
C GLN A 5 3.06 5.59 -23.16
N LEU A 6 3.94 6.26 -23.91
CA LEU A 6 4.98 5.59 -24.71
C LEU A 6 6.01 4.87 -23.81
N THR A 7 6.37 5.43 -22.65
CA THR A 7 7.27 4.78 -21.67
C THR A 7 6.61 3.58 -20.98
N LEU A 8 5.30 3.62 -20.70
CA LEU A 8 4.59 2.47 -20.13
C LEU A 8 4.53 1.29 -21.12
N ASP A 9 4.17 1.57 -22.38
CA ASP A 9 4.11 0.55 -23.45
C ASP A 9 5.51 -0.01 -23.79
N GLU A 10 6.55 0.81 -23.79
CA GLU A 10 7.93 0.35 -24.01
C GLU A 10 8.48 -0.48 -22.83
N ASN A 11 8.08 -0.19 -21.60
CA ASN A 11 8.50 -0.96 -20.44
C ASN A 11 7.73 -2.30 -20.33
N LEU A 12 6.44 -2.33 -20.69
CA LEU A 12 5.67 -3.57 -20.80
C LEU A 12 6.25 -4.56 -21.83
N ASN A 13 6.88 -4.04 -22.89
CA ASN A 13 7.54 -4.87 -23.92
C ASN A 13 8.97 -5.30 -23.55
N LYS A 14 9.59 -4.73 -22.51
CA LYS A 14 10.94 -5.10 -22.02
C LYS A 14 10.93 -6.16 -20.93
N VAL A 15 9.77 -6.55 -20.39
CA VAL A 15 9.66 -7.65 -19.44
C VAL A 15 9.94 -8.95 -20.18
N GLY A 16 11.21 -9.34 -20.16
CA GLY A 16 11.69 -10.58 -20.79
C GLY A 16 11.10 -11.79 -20.06
N GLU A 17 10.67 -12.78 -20.85
CA GLU A 17 10.07 -14.02 -20.39
C GLU A 17 10.92 -14.67 -19.27
N GLY A 18 10.32 -14.83 -18.09
CA GLY A 18 10.73 -15.83 -17.09
C GLY A 18 12.03 -15.57 -16.32
N LYS A 19 12.57 -14.35 -16.28
CA LYS A 19 13.80 -14.08 -15.52
C LYS A 19 13.46 -13.70 -14.08
N LYS A 20 13.74 -14.60 -13.13
CA LYS A 20 13.68 -14.28 -11.70
C LYS A 20 14.64 -13.13 -11.37
N VAL A 21 14.15 -12.13 -10.67
CA VAL A 21 14.90 -10.94 -10.28
C VAL A 21 15.23 -11.06 -8.80
N GLU A 22 16.51 -10.96 -8.44
CA GLU A 22 16.95 -10.94 -7.06
C GLU A 22 17.12 -9.48 -6.58
N MET A 23 16.84 -9.25 -5.30
CA MET A 23 17.08 -7.96 -4.65
C MET A 23 18.58 -7.60 -4.71
N SER A 24 18.87 -6.31 -4.88
CA SER A 24 20.25 -5.82 -4.87
C SER A 24 20.97 -6.13 -3.55
N GLY A 25 22.27 -6.35 -3.62
CA GLY A 25 23.09 -6.64 -2.44
C GLY A 25 23.05 -5.52 -1.39
N GLU A 26 22.91 -4.27 -1.83
CA GLU A 26 22.77 -3.11 -0.96
C GLU A 26 21.48 -3.16 -0.16
N HIS A 27 20.32 -3.32 -0.81
CA HIS A 27 19.01 -3.39 -0.17
C HIS A 27 18.91 -4.60 0.76
N SER A 28 19.37 -5.76 0.32
CA SER A 28 19.44 -6.96 1.16
C SER A 28 20.28 -6.73 2.43
N SER A 29 21.40 -5.99 2.31
CA SER A 29 22.26 -5.67 3.46
C SER A 29 21.56 -4.73 4.46
N GLN A 30 20.80 -3.74 3.98
CA GLN A 30 20.02 -2.84 4.85
C GLN A 30 19.01 -3.64 5.67
N ILE A 31 18.21 -4.49 5.02
CA ILE A 31 17.21 -5.32 5.70
C ILE A 31 17.87 -6.25 6.72
N LYS A 32 18.95 -6.94 6.35
CA LYS A 32 19.68 -7.85 7.26
C LYS A 32 20.21 -7.16 8.51
N LYS A 33 20.69 -5.92 8.40
CA LYS A 33 21.15 -5.13 9.56
C LYS A 33 19.99 -4.83 10.52
N ILE A 34 18.82 -4.44 10.00
CA ILE A 34 17.63 -4.16 10.79
C ILE A 34 17.15 -5.44 11.48
N ILE A 35 17.06 -6.54 10.73
CA ILE A 35 16.62 -7.84 11.27
C ILE A 35 17.58 -8.35 12.35
N SER A 36 18.89 -8.12 12.20
CA SER A 36 19.86 -8.44 13.27
C SER A 36 19.61 -7.64 14.53
N ALA A 37 19.34 -6.33 14.41
CA ALA A 37 19.00 -5.48 15.55
C ALA A 37 17.68 -5.89 16.22
N VAL A 38 16.69 -6.31 15.45
CA VAL A 38 15.42 -6.86 15.97
C VAL A 38 15.67 -8.13 16.80
N LYS A 39 16.55 -9.02 16.33
CA LYS A 39 16.90 -10.26 17.06
C LYS A 39 17.62 -10.01 18.40
N GLU A 40 18.34 -8.91 18.51
CA GLU A 40 19.06 -8.52 19.74
C GLU A 40 18.15 -7.86 20.77
N ARG A 41 16.94 -7.45 20.35
CA ARG A 41 15.94 -6.79 21.24
C ARG A 41 14.74 -7.70 21.46
N ASN A 42 14.13 -7.62 22.64
CA ASN A 42 12.88 -8.31 22.94
C ASN A 42 11.70 -7.46 22.47
N ILE A 43 11.40 -7.46 21.15
CA ILE A 43 10.31 -6.67 20.60
C ILE A 43 8.95 -7.18 21.11
N GLN A 44 8.22 -6.32 21.80
CA GLN A 44 6.91 -6.62 22.42
C GLN A 44 5.74 -5.98 21.66
N ASN A 45 5.98 -4.95 20.86
CA ASN A 45 4.97 -4.31 20.03
C ASN A 45 5.62 -3.59 18.83
N ILE A 46 4.80 -3.33 17.81
CA ILE A 46 5.25 -2.68 16.58
C ILE A 46 4.31 -1.51 16.25
N PHE A 47 4.89 -0.37 15.92
CA PHE A 47 4.16 0.81 15.45
C PHE A 47 4.56 1.15 14.02
N PHE A 48 3.59 1.23 13.13
CA PHE A 48 3.73 1.72 11.76
C PHE A 48 3.22 3.15 11.71
N VAL A 49 4.11 4.11 11.46
CA VAL A 49 3.80 5.54 11.63
C VAL A 49 4.17 6.34 10.38
N ALA A 50 3.20 6.96 9.75
CA ALA A 50 3.38 7.79 8.56
C ALA A 50 2.15 8.66 8.31
N CYS A 51 2.12 9.37 7.17
CA CYS A 51 0.96 10.14 6.71
C CYS A 51 0.56 9.73 5.29
N GLY A 52 -0.73 9.86 4.96
CA GLY A 52 -1.26 9.70 3.61
C GLY A 52 -0.91 8.36 2.95
N GLY A 53 -0.45 8.38 1.70
CA GLY A 53 -0.09 7.18 0.95
C GLY A 53 1.02 6.36 1.60
N SER A 54 1.95 7.00 2.32
CA SER A 54 2.99 6.32 3.08
C SER A 54 2.42 5.52 4.25
N MET A 55 1.40 6.03 4.94
CA MET A 55 0.70 5.28 5.99
C MET A 55 -0.06 4.09 5.39
N ALA A 56 -0.78 4.31 4.28
CA ALA A 56 -1.50 3.24 3.60
C ALA A 56 -0.58 2.07 3.20
N SER A 57 0.62 2.37 2.69
CA SER A 57 1.57 1.33 2.29
C SER A 57 2.20 0.58 3.47
N LEU A 58 2.32 1.19 4.65
CA LEU A 58 2.78 0.50 5.85
C LEU A 58 1.71 -0.43 6.45
N SER A 59 0.44 -0.17 6.19
CA SER A 59 -0.67 -0.81 6.89
C SER A 59 -0.83 -2.30 6.58
N PHE A 60 -0.38 -2.78 5.41
CA PHE A 60 -0.39 -4.23 5.18
C PHE A 60 0.65 -4.95 6.06
N GLY A 61 1.73 -4.25 6.46
CA GLY A 61 2.67 -4.79 7.45
C GLY A 61 1.98 -5.05 8.79
N GLU A 62 1.16 -4.11 9.26
CA GLU A 62 0.33 -4.30 10.45
C GLU A 62 -0.61 -5.50 10.29
N TYR A 63 -1.32 -5.58 9.16
CA TYR A 63 -2.24 -6.68 8.88
C TYR A 63 -1.55 -8.04 8.96
N PHE A 64 -0.38 -8.20 8.31
CA PHE A 64 0.33 -9.47 8.35
C PHE A 64 0.92 -9.80 9.73
N ILE A 65 1.45 -8.81 10.45
CA ILE A 65 1.96 -9.03 11.80
C ILE A 65 0.83 -9.45 12.75
N SER A 66 -0.32 -8.77 12.71
CA SER A 66 -1.48 -9.09 13.57
C SER A 66 -2.11 -10.45 13.21
N LYS A 67 -2.09 -10.84 11.93
CA LYS A 67 -2.60 -12.13 11.44
C LYS A 67 -1.69 -13.30 11.83
N GLU A 68 -0.39 -13.12 11.76
CA GLU A 68 0.60 -14.20 11.77
C GLU A 68 1.35 -14.34 13.10
N THR A 69 1.21 -13.38 14.02
CA THR A 69 1.92 -13.37 15.29
C THR A 69 1.02 -12.96 16.46
N ASN A 70 1.53 -13.14 17.67
CA ASN A 70 0.91 -12.61 18.89
C ASN A 70 1.48 -11.24 19.29
N VAL A 71 2.33 -10.63 18.45
CA VAL A 71 2.93 -9.32 18.73
C VAL A 71 1.92 -8.23 18.37
N PRO A 72 1.46 -7.41 19.33
CA PRO A 72 0.56 -6.31 19.03
C PRO A 72 1.19 -5.34 18.03
N SER A 73 0.44 -4.97 17.01
CA SER A 73 0.87 -4.00 16.00
C SER A 73 -0.19 -2.92 15.78
N TYR A 74 0.24 -1.72 15.42
CA TYR A 74 -0.61 -0.54 15.32
C TYR A 74 -0.20 0.33 14.15
N VAL A 75 -1.18 0.98 13.52
CA VAL A 75 -0.96 2.03 12.53
C VAL A 75 -1.39 3.37 13.10
N PHE A 76 -0.54 4.39 12.95
CA PHE A 76 -0.85 5.76 13.38
C PHE A 76 -0.50 6.77 12.30
N THR A 77 -1.28 7.85 12.23
CA THR A 77 -0.77 9.07 11.60
C THR A 77 0.32 9.68 12.49
N SER A 78 1.32 10.32 11.86
CA SER A 78 2.52 10.78 12.59
C SER A 78 2.21 11.71 13.74
N ASN A 79 1.35 12.72 13.55
CA ASN A 79 0.97 13.66 14.61
C ASN A 79 0.14 13.00 15.72
N GLU A 80 -0.80 12.13 15.36
CA GLU A 80 -1.58 11.41 16.37
C GLU A 80 -0.68 10.53 17.25
N PHE A 81 0.32 9.86 16.67
CA PHE A 81 1.28 9.06 17.41
C PHE A 81 2.02 9.87 18.47
N ILE A 82 2.50 11.07 18.11
CA ILE A 82 3.22 11.97 19.02
C ILE A 82 2.28 12.44 20.14
N HIS A 83 1.14 13.02 19.79
CA HIS A 83 0.23 13.65 20.75
C HIS A 83 -0.48 12.63 21.63
N ARG A 84 -0.84 11.46 21.10
CA ARG A 84 -1.44 10.37 21.85
C ARG A 84 -0.46 9.72 22.82
N ASN A 85 0.84 9.74 22.50
CA ASN A 85 1.92 9.22 23.35
C ASN A 85 1.59 7.84 23.92
N PRO A 86 1.50 6.78 23.10
CA PRO A 86 1.06 5.46 23.55
C PRO A 86 1.91 4.95 24.70
N LYS A 87 1.27 4.51 25.80
CA LYS A 87 2.00 4.02 26.98
C LYS A 87 2.82 2.76 26.71
N GLY A 88 2.45 1.98 25.69
CA GLY A 88 3.22 0.80 25.27
C GLY A 88 4.50 1.14 24.49
N LEU A 89 4.72 2.40 24.11
CA LEU A 89 5.92 2.82 23.41
C LEU A 89 7.11 2.92 24.38
N ASN A 90 8.10 2.06 24.22
CA ASN A 90 9.28 1.96 25.08
C ASN A 90 10.45 1.29 24.32
N GLU A 91 11.53 0.93 25.04
CA GLU A 91 12.73 0.29 24.50
C GLU A 91 12.50 -1.10 23.87
N ASN A 92 11.37 -1.73 24.13
CA ASN A 92 10.95 -3.01 23.54
C ASN A 92 10.02 -2.80 22.32
N SER A 93 9.88 -1.58 21.84
CA SER A 93 9.07 -1.26 20.66
C SER A 93 9.91 -1.21 19.40
N LEU A 94 9.36 -1.73 18.30
CA LEU A 94 9.81 -1.43 16.94
C LEU A 94 8.89 -0.35 16.36
N VAL A 95 9.47 0.75 15.88
CA VAL A 95 8.74 1.84 15.22
C VAL A 95 9.24 1.97 13.78
N VAL A 96 8.36 1.68 12.83
CA VAL A 96 8.64 1.82 11.39
C VAL A 96 7.98 3.11 10.91
N VAL A 97 8.81 4.08 10.50
CA VAL A 97 8.34 5.38 9.98
C VAL A 97 8.61 5.48 8.49
N ARG A 98 7.72 6.13 7.74
CA ARG A 98 7.88 6.26 6.31
C ARG A 98 7.49 7.64 5.78
N SER A 99 8.35 8.18 4.91
CA SER A 99 8.06 9.33 4.04
C SER A 99 8.82 9.15 2.73
N HIS A 100 8.12 9.28 1.59
CA HIS A 100 8.73 9.15 0.26
C HIS A 100 9.90 10.13 0.09
N SER A 101 9.69 11.40 0.36
CA SER A 101 10.73 12.44 0.31
C SER A 101 11.63 12.46 1.54
N GLY A 102 11.20 11.82 2.64
CA GLY A 102 11.86 11.92 3.95
C GLY A 102 11.80 13.30 4.58
N ASN A 103 10.97 14.22 4.04
CA ASN A 103 10.86 15.62 4.48
C ASN A 103 9.51 15.95 5.15
N THR A 104 8.60 14.99 5.33
CA THR A 104 7.33 15.21 6.01
C THR A 104 7.59 15.56 7.48
N PRO A 105 7.34 16.82 7.92
CA PRO A 105 7.79 17.29 9.24
C PRO A 105 7.26 16.43 10.38
N GLU A 106 5.98 16.07 10.33
CA GLU A 106 5.32 15.25 11.35
C GLU A 106 5.94 13.85 11.46
N THR A 107 6.37 13.28 10.32
CA THR A 107 6.99 11.94 10.31
C THR A 107 8.43 11.99 10.81
N VAL A 108 9.15 13.09 10.54
CA VAL A 108 10.49 13.35 11.09
C VAL A 108 10.42 13.49 12.61
N GLU A 109 9.47 14.27 13.10
CA GLU A 109 9.24 14.45 14.54
C GLU A 109 8.82 13.15 15.22
N ALA A 110 7.98 12.33 14.57
CA ALA A 110 7.57 11.02 15.08
C ALA A 110 8.77 10.05 15.23
N ALA A 111 9.73 10.08 14.30
CA ALA A 111 10.95 9.29 14.40
C ALA A 111 11.79 9.71 15.61
N SER A 112 12.03 11.01 15.76
CA SER A 112 12.76 11.59 16.90
C SER A 112 12.07 11.28 18.23
N PHE A 113 10.75 11.45 18.29
CA PHE A 113 9.93 11.13 19.45
C PHE A 113 10.05 9.65 19.86
N ALA A 114 9.91 8.73 18.92
CA ALA A 114 10.03 7.29 19.16
C ALA A 114 11.43 6.92 19.66
N ARG A 115 12.48 7.47 19.01
CA ARG A 115 13.87 7.27 19.43
C ARG A 115 14.12 7.81 20.86
N GLY A 116 13.53 8.96 21.19
CA GLY A 116 13.58 9.53 22.53
C GLY A 116 12.93 8.64 23.62
N LYS A 117 12.04 7.71 23.25
CA LYS A 117 11.46 6.67 24.12
C LYS A 117 12.30 5.38 24.18
N GLY A 118 13.44 5.33 23.50
CA GLY A 118 14.31 4.15 23.43
C GLY A 118 13.90 3.10 22.40
N ALA A 119 12.82 3.33 21.63
CA ALA A 119 12.34 2.38 20.63
C ALA A 119 13.38 2.16 19.51
N LEU A 120 13.41 0.94 18.96
CA LEU A 120 14.12 0.64 17.73
C LEU A 120 13.41 1.32 16.57
N THR A 121 14.03 2.30 15.93
CA THR A 121 13.42 3.09 14.86
C THR A 121 13.99 2.75 13.50
N VAL A 122 13.09 2.52 12.53
CA VAL A 122 13.41 2.20 11.14
C VAL A 122 12.74 3.22 10.22
N ALA A 123 13.51 4.00 9.49
CA ALA A 123 13.00 4.92 8.47
C ALA A 123 13.01 4.28 7.08
N ILE A 124 11.92 4.46 6.35
CA ILE A 124 11.80 4.06 4.94
C ILE A 124 11.64 5.32 4.09
N SER A 125 12.57 5.57 3.18
CA SER A 125 12.57 6.77 2.33
C SER A 125 13.28 6.53 1.00
N LEU A 126 12.90 7.31 -0.02
CA LEU A 126 13.64 7.38 -1.27
C LEU A 126 14.99 8.10 -1.11
N LEU A 127 15.03 9.19 -0.32
CA LEU A 127 16.21 10.04 -0.17
C LEU A 127 17.06 9.61 1.02
N VAL A 128 18.30 9.19 0.75
CA VAL A 128 19.26 8.65 1.72
C VAL A 128 19.61 9.65 2.82
N ASP A 129 19.83 10.93 2.46
CA ASP A 129 20.27 11.99 3.38
C ASP A 129 19.11 12.84 3.92
N SER A 130 17.88 12.33 3.84
CA SER A 130 16.70 13.08 4.29
C SER A 130 16.68 13.31 5.81
N PRO A 131 15.96 14.34 6.29
CA PRO A 131 15.76 14.56 7.71
C PRO A 131 15.24 13.34 8.46
N LEU A 132 14.29 12.60 7.87
CA LEU A 132 13.75 11.38 8.45
C LEU A 132 14.83 10.32 8.70
N CYS A 133 15.73 10.12 7.73
CA CYS A 133 16.79 9.14 7.84
C CYS A 133 17.84 9.51 8.90
N LYS A 134 18.00 10.79 9.21
CA LYS A 134 18.90 11.28 10.28
C LYS A 134 18.32 11.07 11.67
N GLU A 135 17.00 11.08 11.81
CA GLU A 135 16.32 10.88 13.09
C GLU A 135 16.16 9.41 13.46
N ALA A 136 16.06 8.50 12.51
CA ALA A 136 15.92 7.08 12.79
C ALA A 136 17.27 6.39 13.08
N GLU A 137 17.22 5.27 13.81
CA GLU A 137 18.41 4.44 14.13
C GLU A 137 18.87 3.63 12.91
N TYR A 138 17.91 3.12 12.14
CA TYR A 138 18.14 2.37 10.90
C TYR A 138 17.36 2.97 9.74
N THR A 139 17.89 2.77 8.54
CA THR A 139 17.29 3.27 7.31
C THR A 139 17.15 2.17 6.26
N MET A 140 16.04 2.20 5.54
CA MET A 140 15.76 1.43 4.34
C MET A 140 15.50 2.39 3.18
N HIS A 141 16.31 2.30 2.14
CA HIS A 141 16.14 3.07 0.89
C HIS A 141 15.62 2.14 -0.20
N TYR A 142 14.86 2.69 -1.13
CA TYR A 142 14.31 1.96 -2.26
C TYR A 142 14.54 2.73 -3.56
N ASN A 143 14.50 2.02 -4.68
CA ASN A 143 14.60 2.62 -6.00
C ASN A 143 13.24 3.16 -6.46
N TYR A 144 13.27 4.21 -7.28
CA TYR A 144 12.06 4.85 -7.83
C TYR A 144 12.32 5.35 -9.25
N LYS A 145 12.76 4.46 -10.13
CA LYS A 145 12.99 4.75 -11.54
C LYS A 145 12.29 3.72 -12.39
N ASP A 146 11.91 4.11 -13.60
CA ASP A 146 11.18 3.25 -14.54
C ASP A 146 11.95 1.99 -14.95
N ASP A 147 13.29 2.01 -14.80
CA ASP A 147 14.19 0.88 -15.08
C ASP A 147 14.56 0.05 -13.83
N SER A 148 13.97 0.35 -12.69
CA SER A 148 14.24 -0.35 -11.44
C SER A 148 13.37 -1.60 -11.31
N ASN A 149 13.98 -2.69 -10.78
CA ASN A 149 13.22 -3.90 -10.49
C ASN A 149 12.25 -3.67 -9.32
N ALA A 150 11.05 -4.21 -9.39
CA ALA A 150 10.01 -4.02 -8.39
C ALA A 150 10.42 -4.50 -7.00
N ILE A 151 11.26 -5.54 -6.91
CA ILE A 151 11.78 -6.04 -5.64
C ILE A 151 12.68 -5.03 -4.92
N ASP A 152 13.35 -4.14 -5.65
CA ASP A 152 14.18 -3.06 -5.12
C ASP A 152 13.41 -1.74 -4.95
N CYS A 153 12.16 -1.69 -5.40
CA CYS A 153 11.25 -0.57 -5.19
C CYS A 153 10.53 -0.68 -3.84
N GLU A 154 9.75 0.33 -3.53
CA GLU A 154 9.02 0.48 -2.28
C GLU A 154 8.31 -0.80 -1.81
N VAL A 155 7.47 -1.35 -2.66
CA VAL A 155 6.64 -2.52 -2.36
C VAL A 155 7.52 -3.75 -2.08
N GLY A 156 8.48 -4.06 -2.96
CA GLY A 156 9.34 -5.22 -2.79
C GLY A 156 10.24 -5.13 -1.56
N MET A 157 10.81 -3.95 -1.30
CA MET A 157 11.63 -3.69 -0.10
C MET A 157 10.82 -3.88 1.18
N PHE A 158 9.64 -3.30 1.26
CA PHE A 158 8.81 -3.39 2.46
C PHE A 158 8.26 -4.81 2.67
N TYR A 159 7.85 -5.51 1.60
CA TYR A 159 7.46 -6.91 1.67
C TYR A 159 8.59 -7.79 2.17
N THR A 160 9.78 -7.65 1.60
CA THR A 160 10.95 -8.41 2.06
C THR A 160 11.22 -8.16 3.54
N PHE A 161 11.19 -6.89 3.98
CA PHE A 161 11.36 -6.56 5.39
C PHE A 161 10.30 -7.20 6.29
N ILE A 162 9.01 -7.14 5.93
CA ILE A 162 7.91 -7.71 6.73
C ILE A 162 8.04 -9.24 6.83
N PHE A 163 8.33 -9.93 5.72
CA PHE A 163 8.44 -11.40 5.76
C PHE A 163 9.72 -11.89 6.46
N GLU A 164 10.83 -11.15 6.37
CA GLU A 164 12.01 -11.40 7.20
C GLU A 164 11.72 -11.14 8.70
N LEU A 165 10.94 -10.11 9.03
CA LEU A 165 10.49 -9.82 10.39
C LEU A 165 9.59 -10.93 10.93
N LEU A 166 8.64 -11.42 10.13
CA LEU A 166 7.78 -12.57 10.47
C LEU A 166 8.60 -13.82 10.75
N GLN A 167 9.67 -14.09 10.00
CA GLN A 167 10.57 -15.20 10.27
C GLN A 167 11.25 -15.10 11.64
N VAL A 168 11.46 -13.90 12.17
CA VAL A 168 12.02 -13.70 13.52
C VAL A 168 10.95 -13.84 14.59
N LEU A 169 9.78 -13.25 14.38
CA LEU A 169 8.72 -13.16 15.40
C LEU A 169 7.91 -14.47 15.55
N SER A 170 7.69 -15.19 14.45
CA SER A 170 6.88 -16.40 14.38
C SER A 170 7.36 -17.30 13.23
N PRO A 171 8.51 -17.99 13.36
CA PRO A 171 9.14 -18.72 12.26
C PRO A 171 8.20 -19.71 11.57
N ASN A 172 8.11 -19.61 10.24
CA ASN A 172 7.29 -20.51 9.42
C ASN A 172 7.88 -20.64 8.01
N GLU A 173 7.91 -21.86 7.48
CA GLU A 173 8.46 -22.15 6.15
C GLU A 173 7.75 -21.36 5.03
N LYS A 174 6.46 -21.06 5.18
CA LYS A 174 5.69 -20.27 4.20
C LYS A 174 6.31 -18.88 3.93
N TYR A 175 6.91 -18.24 4.93
CA TYR A 175 7.51 -16.91 4.73
C TYR A 175 8.77 -16.98 3.86
N SER A 176 9.57 -18.04 4.00
CA SER A 176 10.69 -18.28 3.09
C SER A 176 10.22 -18.53 1.66
N ARG A 177 9.09 -19.21 1.48
CA ARG A 177 8.46 -19.41 0.16
C ARG A 177 7.98 -18.08 -0.43
N VAL A 178 7.32 -17.22 0.37
CA VAL A 178 6.93 -15.87 -0.08
C VAL A 178 8.14 -15.07 -0.52
N LEU A 179 9.21 -15.01 0.30
CA LEU A 179 10.45 -14.30 -0.03
C LEU A 179 11.07 -14.78 -1.35
N ASN A 180 11.10 -16.10 -1.57
CA ASN A 180 11.60 -16.68 -2.83
C ASN A 180 10.75 -16.33 -4.04
N GLN A 181 9.42 -16.20 -3.86
CA GLN A 181 8.49 -15.91 -4.95
C GLN A 181 8.35 -14.40 -5.23
N LEU A 182 8.85 -13.52 -4.36
CA LEU A 182 8.96 -12.07 -4.65
C LEU A 182 9.82 -11.79 -5.88
N SER A 183 10.69 -12.70 -6.29
CA SER A 183 11.46 -12.61 -7.54
C SER A 183 10.58 -12.54 -8.80
N ASN A 184 9.28 -12.87 -8.70
CA ASN A 184 8.29 -12.79 -9.79
C ASN A 184 7.53 -11.44 -9.80
N LEU A 185 7.81 -10.52 -8.86
CA LEU A 185 6.99 -9.32 -8.63
C LEU A 185 6.89 -8.42 -9.86
N ASP A 186 7.97 -8.24 -10.61
CA ASP A 186 7.99 -7.43 -11.85
C ASP A 186 7.02 -7.97 -12.88
N GLU A 187 7.09 -9.28 -13.13
CA GLU A 187 6.23 -9.95 -14.10
C GLU A 187 4.76 -9.91 -13.66
N LEU A 188 4.50 -10.15 -12.37
CA LEU A 188 3.15 -10.10 -11.81
C LEU A 188 2.54 -8.71 -11.95
N LEU A 189 3.29 -7.65 -11.62
CA LEU A 189 2.81 -6.27 -11.76
C LEU A 189 2.49 -5.96 -13.22
N ALA A 190 3.40 -6.26 -14.15
CA ALA A 190 3.20 -6.01 -15.58
C ALA A 190 1.97 -6.76 -16.13
N LYS A 191 1.81 -8.04 -15.79
CA LYS A 191 0.65 -8.85 -16.20
C LYS A 191 -0.67 -8.29 -15.66
N ASN A 192 -0.70 -7.87 -14.39
CA ASN A 192 -1.92 -7.33 -13.79
C ASN A 192 -2.26 -5.94 -14.33
N ILE A 193 -1.30 -5.05 -14.53
CA ILE A 193 -1.52 -3.76 -15.20
C ILE A 193 -2.16 -3.98 -16.58
N LYS A 194 -1.60 -4.89 -17.37
CA LYS A 194 -2.15 -5.24 -18.69
C LYS A 194 -3.53 -5.85 -18.61
N LEU A 195 -3.75 -6.77 -17.67
CA LEU A 195 -5.05 -7.45 -17.47
C LEU A 195 -6.17 -6.46 -17.17
N PHE A 196 -5.90 -5.43 -16.36
CA PHE A 196 -6.91 -4.45 -15.94
C PHE A 196 -6.94 -3.19 -16.81
N SER A 197 -6.11 -3.07 -17.86
CA SER A 197 -6.03 -1.86 -18.70
C SER A 197 -7.36 -1.48 -19.36
N ILE A 198 -8.10 -2.45 -19.88
CA ILE A 198 -9.42 -2.21 -20.50
C ILE A 198 -10.43 -1.79 -19.44
N ALA A 199 -10.47 -2.48 -18.30
CA ALA A 199 -11.40 -2.14 -17.21
C ALA A 199 -11.15 -0.74 -16.66
N GLY A 200 -9.89 -0.32 -16.51
CA GLY A 200 -9.54 1.03 -16.08
C GLY A 200 -9.94 2.11 -17.10
N ASP A 201 -9.75 1.88 -18.40
CA ASP A 201 -10.20 2.77 -19.45
C ASP A 201 -11.73 2.91 -19.45
N GLU A 202 -12.46 1.81 -19.36
CA GLU A 202 -13.93 1.81 -19.28
C GLU A 202 -14.44 2.51 -18.02
N PHE A 203 -13.78 2.29 -16.87
CA PHE A 203 -14.06 3.01 -15.64
C PHE A 203 -13.91 4.53 -15.84
N GLY A 204 -12.80 4.97 -16.43
CA GLY A 204 -12.59 6.36 -16.75
C GLY A 204 -13.69 6.96 -17.64
N LYS A 205 -14.09 6.24 -18.71
CA LYS A 205 -15.19 6.66 -19.59
C LYS A 205 -16.52 6.79 -18.87
N LYS A 206 -16.85 5.80 -18.03
CA LYS A 206 -18.14 5.70 -17.32
C LYS A 206 -18.27 6.77 -16.25
N TYR A 207 -17.18 6.99 -15.47
CA TYR A 207 -17.23 7.80 -14.26
C TYR A 207 -16.60 9.21 -14.39
N LYS A 208 -16.11 9.63 -15.55
CA LYS A 208 -15.47 10.95 -15.77
C LYS A 208 -16.30 12.19 -15.39
N ARG A 209 -17.60 12.05 -15.20
CA ARG A 209 -18.51 13.16 -14.83
C ARG A 209 -19.00 13.06 -13.40
N GLU A 210 -18.58 12.03 -12.68
CA GLU A 210 -18.99 11.85 -11.28
C GLU A 210 -18.21 12.80 -10.37
N ASN A 211 -18.91 13.46 -9.48
CA ASN A 211 -18.33 14.33 -8.46
C ASN A 211 -17.95 13.56 -7.19
N ILE A 212 -18.46 12.35 -7.04
CA ILE A 212 -18.22 11.49 -5.89
C ILE A 212 -18.10 10.05 -6.34
N ILE A 213 -17.14 9.31 -5.77
CA ILE A 213 -16.98 7.86 -5.95
C ILE A 213 -16.60 7.28 -4.60
N TYR A 214 -17.40 6.37 -4.05
CA TYR A 214 -17.07 5.66 -2.83
C TYR A 214 -16.26 4.39 -3.14
N THR A 215 -15.31 4.06 -2.28
CA THR A 215 -14.55 2.80 -2.41
C THR A 215 -14.69 1.97 -1.15
N MET A 216 -14.99 0.68 -1.31
CA MET A 216 -15.19 -0.24 -0.18
C MET A 216 -14.17 -1.36 -0.22
N ALA A 217 -13.70 -1.76 0.97
CA ALA A 217 -12.84 -2.91 1.18
C ALA A 217 -12.85 -3.34 2.65
N SER A 218 -12.21 -4.47 2.92
CA SER A 218 -11.90 -4.92 4.28
C SER A 218 -10.54 -5.61 4.36
N GLY A 219 -10.12 -6.02 5.56
CA GLY A 219 -8.87 -6.74 5.78
C GLY A 219 -7.65 -6.01 5.22
N ALA A 220 -6.78 -6.72 4.53
CA ALA A 220 -5.56 -6.16 3.94
C ALA A 220 -5.82 -5.04 2.91
N TYR A 221 -7.04 -4.92 2.40
CA TYR A 221 -7.37 -4.03 1.28
C TYR A 221 -8.01 -2.70 1.68
N ILE A 222 -8.43 -2.53 2.94
CA ILE A 222 -9.04 -1.26 3.38
C ILE A 222 -8.09 -0.06 3.19
N HIS A 223 -6.80 -0.26 3.38
CA HIS A 223 -5.81 0.81 3.19
C HIS A 223 -5.51 1.09 1.72
N HIS A 224 -5.75 0.14 0.83
CA HIS A 224 -5.77 0.39 -0.63
C HIS A 224 -6.98 1.23 -1.01
N ALA A 225 -8.16 0.96 -0.45
CA ALA A 225 -9.33 1.82 -0.61
C ALA A 225 -9.06 3.24 -0.09
N TYR A 226 -8.41 3.37 1.08
CA TYR A 226 -7.99 4.67 1.60
C TYR A 226 -7.00 5.39 0.67
N SER A 227 -5.97 4.71 0.17
CA SER A 227 -5.01 5.30 -0.75
C SER A 227 -5.67 5.74 -2.05
N PHE A 228 -6.56 4.91 -2.62
CA PHE A 228 -7.29 5.25 -3.82
C PHE A 228 -8.19 6.47 -3.62
N THR A 229 -8.96 6.51 -2.55
CA THR A 229 -9.87 7.64 -2.27
C THR A 229 -9.13 8.91 -1.90
N SER A 230 -8.22 8.85 -0.93
CA SER A 230 -7.56 10.04 -0.39
C SER A 230 -6.47 10.56 -1.31
N CYS A 231 -5.60 9.69 -1.83
CA CYS A 231 -4.44 10.12 -2.61
C CYS A 231 -4.76 10.24 -4.12
N LEU A 232 -5.46 9.27 -4.71
CA LEU A 232 -5.73 9.31 -6.15
C LEU A 232 -6.97 10.14 -6.47
N LEU A 233 -8.13 9.87 -5.86
CA LEU A 233 -9.36 10.58 -6.19
C LEU A 233 -9.39 12.00 -5.64
N MET A 234 -9.21 12.21 -4.33
CA MET A 234 -9.31 13.55 -3.73
C MET A 234 -8.09 14.43 -4.01
N GLU A 235 -6.87 13.92 -3.78
CA GLU A 235 -5.65 14.71 -3.92
C GLU A 235 -5.31 15.00 -5.38
N MET A 236 -5.31 13.94 -6.22
CA MET A 236 -4.82 14.02 -7.60
C MET A 236 -5.91 14.39 -8.60
N LEU A 237 -7.12 13.85 -8.47
CA LEU A 237 -8.22 14.04 -9.43
C LEU A 237 -9.30 15.03 -8.98
N TRP A 238 -9.27 15.45 -7.70
CA TRP A 238 -10.24 16.38 -7.08
C TRP A 238 -11.67 15.88 -7.09
N ILE A 239 -11.84 14.56 -7.12
CA ILE A 239 -13.13 13.88 -7.00
C ILE A 239 -13.38 13.58 -5.52
N HIS A 240 -14.54 13.97 -5.00
CA HIS A 240 -14.93 13.64 -3.64
C HIS A 240 -14.98 12.13 -3.44
N SER A 241 -14.48 11.65 -2.32
CA SER A 241 -14.43 10.22 -2.08
C SER A 241 -14.32 9.89 -0.60
N ASN A 242 -14.65 8.65 -0.25
CA ASN A 242 -14.39 8.09 1.08
C ASN A 242 -14.13 6.59 0.95
N ALA A 243 -13.17 6.10 1.73
CA ALA A 243 -12.99 4.67 1.94
C ALA A 243 -13.96 4.18 3.02
N ILE A 244 -14.83 3.24 2.67
CA ILE A 244 -15.79 2.64 3.59
C ILE A 244 -15.32 1.23 3.91
N HIS A 245 -15.10 0.93 5.20
CA HIS A 245 -14.81 -0.43 5.62
C HIS A 245 -16.05 -1.31 5.42
N SER A 246 -15.95 -2.40 4.66
CA SER A 246 -17.09 -3.26 4.31
C SER A 246 -17.83 -3.79 5.54
N GLY A 247 -17.11 -4.04 6.65
CA GLY A 247 -17.69 -4.45 7.93
C GLY A 247 -18.51 -3.37 8.62
N GLU A 248 -18.24 -2.08 8.32
CA GLU A 248 -18.99 -0.92 8.87
C GLU A 248 -20.08 -0.42 7.91
N PHE A 249 -20.13 -0.94 6.68
CA PHE A 249 -21.06 -0.45 5.66
C PHE A 249 -22.50 -0.42 6.16
N PHE A 250 -22.96 -1.46 6.83
CA PHE A 250 -24.34 -1.60 7.35
C PHE A 250 -24.60 -0.84 8.66
N HIS A 251 -23.65 -0.05 9.15
CA HIS A 251 -23.75 0.73 10.38
C HIS A 251 -23.81 2.24 10.11
N GLY A 252 -24.46 2.63 9.00
CA GLY A 252 -24.69 4.01 8.58
C GLY A 252 -24.43 4.24 7.09
N PRO A 253 -23.24 3.92 6.55
CA PRO A 253 -22.91 4.23 5.16
C PRO A 253 -23.85 3.65 4.11
N PHE A 254 -24.52 2.53 4.36
CA PHE A 254 -25.45 1.92 3.40
C PHE A 254 -26.66 2.82 3.06
N GLU A 255 -27.00 3.77 3.92
CA GLU A 255 -28.11 4.73 3.69
C GLU A 255 -27.84 5.72 2.54
N ILE A 256 -26.58 5.89 2.12
CA ILE A 256 -26.24 6.72 0.95
C ILE A 256 -26.41 5.98 -0.38
N THR A 257 -26.73 4.67 -0.34
CA THR A 257 -26.85 3.88 -1.56
C THR A 257 -28.10 4.29 -2.33
N ASP A 258 -27.90 4.71 -3.58
CA ASP A 258 -28.98 5.04 -4.50
C ASP A 258 -28.56 4.60 -5.93
N TYR A 259 -29.50 4.57 -6.86
CA TYR A 259 -29.30 4.05 -8.22
C TYR A 259 -28.14 4.73 -8.98
N ASP A 260 -27.85 5.99 -8.67
CA ASP A 260 -26.83 6.80 -9.36
C ASP A 260 -25.57 7.07 -8.52
N VAL A 261 -25.43 6.49 -7.34
CA VAL A 261 -24.24 6.64 -6.50
C VAL A 261 -23.17 5.62 -6.88
N PRO A 262 -21.97 6.07 -7.32
CA PRO A 262 -20.89 5.17 -7.73
C PRO A 262 -20.18 4.53 -6.55
N PHE A 263 -20.01 3.21 -6.65
CA PHE A 263 -19.19 2.42 -5.73
C PHE A 263 -18.13 1.61 -6.49
N LEU A 264 -16.90 1.67 -6.04
CA LEU A 264 -15.85 0.72 -6.40
C LEU A 264 -15.63 -0.21 -5.20
N VAL A 265 -15.84 -1.51 -5.40
CA VAL A 265 -15.67 -2.52 -4.34
C VAL A 265 -14.43 -3.34 -4.64
N ILE A 266 -13.46 -3.30 -3.72
CA ILE A 266 -12.31 -4.20 -3.73
C ILE A 266 -12.74 -5.46 -2.99
N LEU A 267 -12.94 -6.54 -3.73
CA LEU A 267 -13.37 -7.82 -3.20
C LEU A 267 -12.11 -8.64 -2.87
N GLY A 268 -11.73 -8.65 -1.59
CA GLY A 268 -10.49 -9.29 -1.13
C GLY A 268 -10.49 -10.81 -1.30
N ASP A 269 -9.33 -11.44 -1.19
CA ASP A 269 -9.10 -12.88 -1.27
C ASP A 269 -8.83 -13.54 0.10
N GLY A 270 -8.78 -12.73 1.17
CA GLY A 270 -8.51 -13.20 2.52
C GLY A 270 -9.76 -13.54 3.34
N PRO A 271 -9.60 -13.85 4.63
CA PRO A 271 -10.70 -14.24 5.53
C PRO A 271 -11.82 -13.20 5.66
N SER A 272 -11.58 -11.93 5.36
CA SER A 272 -12.57 -10.85 5.39
C SER A 272 -13.42 -10.74 4.12
N ARG A 273 -13.13 -11.49 3.04
CA ARG A 273 -13.90 -11.48 1.79
C ARG A 273 -15.44 -11.58 1.97
N PRO A 274 -15.98 -12.37 2.91
CA PRO A 274 -17.43 -12.40 3.15
C PRO A 274 -18.05 -11.05 3.51
N LEU A 275 -17.28 -10.13 4.14
CA LEU A 275 -17.73 -8.78 4.47
C LEU A 275 -17.86 -7.95 3.20
N ASP A 276 -16.87 -8.03 2.30
CA ASP A 276 -16.86 -7.34 1.02
C ASP A 276 -17.99 -7.85 0.11
N GLN A 277 -18.16 -9.18 0.06
CA GLN A 277 -19.23 -9.82 -0.71
C GLN A 277 -20.62 -9.38 -0.24
N ARG A 278 -20.86 -9.34 1.08
CA ARG A 278 -22.12 -8.88 1.66
C ARG A 278 -22.42 -7.42 1.28
N ALA A 279 -21.41 -6.55 1.33
CA ALA A 279 -21.56 -5.15 0.93
C ALA A 279 -21.84 -5.05 -0.58
N LEU A 280 -21.09 -5.78 -1.41
CA LEU A 280 -21.27 -5.84 -2.86
C LEU A 280 -22.69 -6.33 -3.24
N ASP A 281 -23.18 -7.38 -2.61
CA ASP A 281 -24.53 -7.92 -2.87
C ASP A 281 -25.62 -6.91 -2.55
N PHE A 282 -25.41 -6.05 -1.57
CA PHE A 282 -26.34 -4.97 -1.24
C PHE A 282 -26.28 -3.84 -2.28
N VAL A 283 -25.09 -3.28 -2.56
CA VAL A 283 -25.00 -2.14 -3.48
C VAL A 283 -25.46 -2.51 -4.89
N ARG A 284 -25.24 -3.75 -5.35
CA ARG A 284 -25.76 -4.24 -6.65
C ARG A 284 -27.27 -4.30 -6.77
N LYS A 285 -28.00 -4.29 -5.67
CA LYS A 285 -29.47 -4.26 -5.68
C LYS A 285 -30.04 -2.86 -5.86
N PHE A 286 -29.28 -1.82 -5.46
CA PHE A 286 -29.79 -0.47 -5.32
C PHE A 286 -28.97 0.57 -6.09
N SER A 287 -27.81 0.22 -6.66
CA SER A 287 -27.01 1.10 -7.51
C SER A 287 -26.71 0.45 -8.86
N ASP A 288 -26.86 1.23 -9.94
CA ASP A 288 -26.47 0.88 -11.31
C ASP A 288 -24.98 1.20 -11.59
N LYS A 289 -24.30 1.85 -10.63
CA LYS A 289 -22.91 2.34 -10.77
C LYS A 289 -21.97 1.58 -9.85
N VAL A 290 -21.84 0.29 -10.05
CA VAL A 290 -20.97 -0.58 -9.24
C VAL A 290 -19.84 -1.14 -10.09
N GLU A 291 -18.61 -0.91 -9.63
CA GLU A 291 -17.40 -1.51 -10.17
C GLU A 291 -16.77 -2.44 -9.15
N VAL A 292 -16.15 -3.51 -9.62
CA VAL A 292 -15.55 -4.52 -8.74
C VAL A 292 -14.12 -4.78 -9.18
N VAL A 293 -13.20 -4.66 -8.25
CA VAL A 293 -11.84 -5.18 -8.38
C VAL A 293 -11.77 -6.44 -7.53
N ASP A 294 -11.98 -7.60 -8.18
CA ASP A 294 -11.93 -8.90 -7.51
C ASP A 294 -10.49 -9.40 -7.47
N ILE A 295 -9.92 -9.49 -6.27
CA ILE A 295 -8.53 -9.87 -6.06
C ILE A 295 -8.26 -11.33 -6.45
N GLU A 296 -9.25 -12.21 -6.37
CA GLU A 296 -9.11 -13.59 -6.86
C GLU A 296 -8.90 -13.68 -8.38
N THR A 297 -9.24 -12.61 -9.14
CA THR A 297 -9.05 -12.57 -10.60
C THR A 297 -7.68 -12.06 -11.02
N LEU A 298 -6.81 -11.66 -10.09
CA LEU A 298 -5.45 -11.24 -10.39
C LEU A 298 -4.64 -12.38 -11.03
N ASN A 299 -3.67 -12.02 -11.84
CA ASN A 299 -2.69 -12.98 -12.34
C ASN A 299 -1.67 -13.29 -11.24
N TYR A 300 -1.64 -14.54 -10.81
CA TYR A 300 -0.73 -15.08 -9.80
C TYR A 300 0.24 -16.13 -10.39
N GLU A 301 0.57 -16.03 -11.67
CA GLU A 301 1.47 -16.98 -12.32
C GLU A 301 2.83 -17.05 -11.59
N GLY A 302 3.24 -18.28 -11.23
CA GLY A 302 4.47 -18.51 -10.47
C GLY A 302 4.34 -18.36 -8.96
N ILE A 303 3.12 -18.12 -8.45
CA ILE A 303 2.82 -18.07 -7.02
C ILE A 303 2.07 -19.34 -6.62
N ASP A 304 2.52 -19.96 -5.53
CA ASP A 304 1.84 -21.12 -4.94
C ASP A 304 0.43 -20.75 -4.48
N GLU A 305 -0.52 -21.66 -4.63
CA GLU A 305 -1.94 -21.43 -4.36
C GLU A 305 -2.20 -20.92 -2.92
N ASP A 306 -1.52 -21.52 -1.94
CA ASP A 306 -1.64 -21.19 -0.52
C ASP A 306 -0.91 -19.89 -0.11
N LEU A 307 -0.23 -19.24 -1.06
CA LEU A 307 0.49 -17.99 -0.82
C LEU A 307 -0.15 -16.77 -1.51
N LYS A 308 -1.17 -16.96 -2.36
CA LYS A 308 -1.79 -15.87 -3.13
C LYS A 308 -2.24 -14.70 -2.26
N GLU A 309 -2.83 -14.95 -1.08
CA GLU A 309 -3.28 -13.91 -0.16
C GLU A 309 -2.17 -12.98 0.35
N TYR A 310 -0.90 -13.43 0.28
CA TYR A 310 0.24 -12.57 0.62
C TYR A 310 0.69 -11.69 -0.54
N PHE A 311 0.32 -12.01 -1.78
CA PHE A 311 0.68 -11.24 -2.97
C PHE A 311 -0.41 -10.27 -3.42
N GLY A 312 -1.67 -10.57 -3.15
CA GLY A 312 -2.80 -9.70 -3.50
C GLY A 312 -2.58 -8.23 -3.12
N PRO A 313 -2.24 -7.91 -1.85
CA PRO A 313 -2.00 -6.52 -1.45
C PRO A 313 -0.82 -5.87 -2.18
N ALA A 314 0.24 -6.62 -2.54
CA ALA A 314 1.37 -6.07 -3.31
C ALA A 314 0.96 -5.60 -4.72
N LEU A 315 -0.01 -6.27 -5.32
CA LEU A 315 -0.44 -6.05 -6.71
C LEU A 315 -1.58 -5.01 -6.80
N THR A 316 -2.43 -4.93 -5.79
CA THR A 316 -3.65 -4.11 -5.78
C THR A 316 -3.39 -2.62 -6.03
N GLY A 317 -2.29 -2.08 -5.48
CA GLY A 317 -1.94 -0.67 -5.68
C GLY A 317 -1.73 -0.32 -7.15
N ALA A 318 -1.04 -1.17 -7.90
CA ALA A 318 -0.81 -0.99 -9.34
C ALA A 318 -2.12 -1.11 -10.14
N VAL A 319 -2.99 -2.05 -9.79
CA VAL A 319 -4.31 -2.20 -10.42
C VAL A 319 -5.16 -0.95 -10.20
N LEU A 320 -5.28 -0.46 -8.97
CA LEU A 320 -6.05 0.76 -8.67
C LEU A 320 -5.47 2.00 -9.38
N ARG A 321 -4.16 2.03 -9.60
CA ARG A 321 -3.53 3.09 -10.38
C ARG A 321 -4.03 3.09 -11.84
N VAL A 322 -4.25 1.93 -12.45
CA VAL A 322 -4.82 1.83 -13.81
C VAL A 322 -6.21 2.47 -13.88
N TYR A 323 -7.04 2.30 -12.85
CA TYR A 323 -8.36 2.95 -12.77
C TYR A 323 -8.26 4.47 -12.62
N ALA A 324 -7.29 4.94 -11.83
CA ALA A 324 -7.05 6.38 -11.69
C ALA A 324 -6.50 7.01 -12.98
N ASP A 325 -5.61 6.32 -13.68
CA ASP A 325 -5.06 6.76 -14.97
C ASP A 325 -6.18 6.86 -16.03
N GLY A 326 -7.11 5.90 -16.07
CA GLY A 326 -8.31 5.97 -16.91
C GLY A 326 -9.18 7.20 -16.61
N LEU A 327 -9.42 7.51 -15.33
CA LEU A 327 -10.13 8.74 -14.94
C LEU A 327 -9.36 10.00 -15.37
N ALA A 328 -8.04 10.05 -15.15
CA ALA A 328 -7.21 11.17 -15.54
C ALA A 328 -7.26 11.44 -17.05
N GLU A 329 -7.19 10.40 -17.86
CA GLU A 329 -7.28 10.50 -19.33
C GLU A 329 -8.64 11.04 -19.76
N HIS A 330 -9.74 10.43 -19.29
CA HIS A 330 -11.09 10.79 -19.73
C HIS A 330 -11.64 12.07 -19.12
N THR A 331 -11.08 12.55 -18.00
CA THR A 331 -11.37 13.87 -17.43
C THR A 331 -10.48 14.98 -18.04
N GLY A 332 -9.37 14.63 -18.66
CA GLY A 332 -8.33 15.58 -19.09
C GLY A 332 -7.59 16.21 -17.90
N HIS A 333 -7.60 15.56 -16.73
CA HIS A 333 -6.99 16.06 -15.51
C HIS A 333 -5.78 15.19 -15.10
N PRO A 334 -4.55 15.62 -15.43
CA PRO A 334 -3.35 14.82 -15.11
C PRO A 334 -3.16 14.60 -13.61
N LEU A 335 -2.75 13.39 -13.21
CA LEU A 335 -2.52 13.01 -11.81
C LEU A 335 -1.40 13.82 -11.13
N SER A 336 -0.56 14.53 -11.88
CA SER A 336 0.51 15.39 -11.36
C SER A 336 0.04 16.75 -10.86
N VAL A 337 -1.20 17.16 -11.19
CA VAL A 337 -1.71 18.49 -10.83
C VAL A 337 -2.10 18.54 -9.36
N ARG A 338 -1.68 19.61 -8.67
CA ARG A 338 -2.05 19.90 -7.28
C ARG A 338 -2.61 21.30 -7.18
N ARG A 339 -3.55 21.51 -6.25
CA ARG A 339 -4.15 22.83 -5.96
C ARG A 339 -3.30 23.60 -4.95
N TYR A 340 -2.98 22.95 -3.84
CA TYR A 340 -2.32 23.54 -2.67
C TYR A 340 -0.99 22.86 -2.33
N MET A 341 -0.96 21.52 -2.35
CA MET A 341 0.19 20.72 -1.98
C MET A 341 1.44 21.16 -2.75
N TRP A 342 2.53 21.44 -2.03
CA TRP A 342 3.82 21.95 -2.53
C TRP A 342 3.77 23.35 -3.19
N LYS A 343 2.65 24.07 -3.08
CA LYS A 343 2.48 25.43 -3.64
C LYS A 343 2.34 26.50 -2.58
N MET A 344 2.04 26.13 -1.36
CA MET A 344 1.88 27.02 -0.22
C MET A 344 2.24 26.30 1.07
N GLU A 345 2.50 27.05 2.13
CA GLU A 345 2.66 26.51 3.50
C GLU A 345 1.29 26.09 4.06
N TYR A 346 1.26 24.96 4.78
CA TYR A 346 0.09 24.43 5.47
C TYR A 346 0.46 23.62 6.71
#